data_7e6cfa907ff10770a016b08cee0bfbf3
#
_entry.id   7e6cfa907ff10770a016b08cee0bfbf3
#
_cell.length_a   1.000
_cell.length_b   1.000
_cell.length_c   1.000
_cell.angle_alpha   90.00
_cell.angle_beta   90.00
_cell.angle_gamma   90.00
#
_symmetry.space_group_name_H-M   'P 1'
#
loop_
_entity.id
_entity.type
_entity.pdbx_description
1 polymer ?
#
loop_
_entity_poly.entity_id
_entity_poly.type
_entity_poly.pdbx_seq_one_letter_code
_entity_poly.pdbx_strand_id
1 'polypeptide(L)'
;VRQVLEVLEEPCHLRRWVPKLGSLKILARPRENQTLVYVATDRAWPMSPRDSVTLFTRHQGPPITLDMESRPNAVPEMAGYQRIPFSKGSWTLRTELSGATRVDYLQRVEPGGQMPQWWSDRLGITHAAELLSALQNYAGGTDTSSCSGDRHNSSVQ
;
A
#
# COMPACT_ATOMS: atom_id res chain seq x y z
N VAL A 1 4.49 13.84 -10.42
CA VAL A 1 4.88 13.35 -9.08
C VAL A 1 3.77 13.62 -8.06
N ARG A 2 3.28 14.85 -7.90
CA ARG A 2 2.27 15.19 -6.89
C ARG A 2 0.99 14.35 -7.01
N GLN A 3 0.44 14.22 -8.20
CA GLN A 3 -0.74 13.40 -8.46
C GLN A 3 -0.52 11.92 -8.09
N VAL A 4 0.63 11.35 -8.46
CA VAL A 4 0.96 9.96 -8.14
C VAL A 4 1.13 9.76 -6.64
N LEU A 5 1.73 10.74 -5.94
CA LEU A 5 1.85 10.69 -4.48
C LEU A 5 0.46 10.69 -3.81
N GLU A 6 -0.45 11.53 -4.25
CA GLU A 6 -1.83 11.56 -3.75
C GLU A 6 -2.55 10.21 -3.96
N VAL A 7 -2.36 9.60 -5.14
CA VAL A 7 -2.90 8.25 -5.45
C VAL A 7 -2.34 7.16 -4.53
N LEU A 8 -1.10 7.30 -4.07
CA LEU A 8 -0.46 6.36 -3.16
C LEU A 8 -0.81 6.57 -1.68
N GLU A 9 -1.20 7.78 -1.28
CA GLU A 9 -1.45 8.11 0.13
C GLU A 9 -2.93 8.18 0.51
N GLU A 10 -3.82 8.53 -0.42
CA GLU A 10 -5.23 8.75 -0.10
C GLU A 10 -6.04 7.43 -0.12
N PRO A 11 -6.74 7.08 0.98
CA PRO A 11 -7.50 5.84 1.10
C PRO A 11 -8.56 5.65 0.00
N CYS A 12 -9.18 6.75 -0.44
CA CYS A 12 -10.16 6.73 -1.52
C CYS A 12 -9.54 6.21 -2.82
N HIS A 13 -8.36 6.68 -3.18
CA HIS A 13 -7.64 6.20 -4.35
C HIS A 13 -7.20 4.75 -4.16
N LEU A 14 -6.57 4.44 -3.02
CA LEU A 14 -6.08 3.08 -2.73
C LEU A 14 -7.17 2.02 -2.88
N ARG A 15 -8.39 2.29 -2.41
CA ARG A 15 -9.53 1.38 -2.55
C ARG A 15 -9.95 1.13 -4.00
N ARG A 16 -9.59 2.00 -4.93
CA ARG A 16 -9.98 1.89 -6.34
C ARG A 16 -8.95 1.15 -7.19
N TRP A 17 -7.67 1.30 -6.87
CA TRP A 17 -6.64 0.75 -7.75
C TRP A 17 -5.86 -0.42 -7.16
N VAL A 18 -5.76 -0.56 -5.82
CA VAL A 18 -4.99 -1.65 -5.21
C VAL A 18 -5.69 -2.99 -5.46
N PRO A 19 -5.03 -3.95 -6.15
CA PRO A 19 -5.65 -5.24 -6.45
C PRO A 19 -5.95 -6.04 -5.18
N LYS A 20 -7.09 -6.73 -5.16
CA LYS A 20 -7.48 -7.66 -4.09
C LYS A 20 -7.56 -7.02 -2.69
N LEU A 21 -7.75 -5.71 -2.63
CA LEU A 21 -7.94 -5.00 -1.38
C LEU A 21 -9.32 -5.30 -0.80
N GLY A 22 -9.38 -6.01 0.33
CA GLY A 22 -10.62 -6.31 1.04
C GLY A 22 -11.05 -5.17 1.96
N SER A 23 -10.13 -4.71 2.82
CA SER A 23 -10.39 -3.53 3.66
C SER A 23 -9.13 -2.71 3.90
N LEU A 24 -9.33 -1.42 4.13
CA LEU A 24 -8.28 -0.47 4.46
C LEU A 24 -8.78 0.51 5.51
N LYS A 25 -8.01 0.67 6.59
CA LYS A 25 -8.29 1.62 7.68
C LYS A 25 -7.04 2.39 8.07
N ILE A 26 -7.13 3.70 8.18
CA ILE A 26 -6.10 4.49 8.85
C ILE A 26 -6.29 4.30 10.36
N LEU A 27 -5.26 3.80 11.02
CA LEU A 27 -5.27 3.55 12.47
C LEU A 27 -4.80 4.78 13.25
N ALA A 28 -3.75 5.46 12.75
CA ALA A 28 -3.17 6.62 13.40
C ALA A 28 -2.33 7.45 12.42
N ARG A 29 -2.07 8.68 12.78
CA ARG A 29 -1.08 9.57 12.16
C ARG A 29 -0.09 10.01 13.23
N PRO A 30 0.96 9.20 13.55
CA PRO A 30 1.89 9.49 14.65
C PRO A 30 2.66 10.80 14.45
N ARG A 31 2.92 11.18 13.20
CA ARG A 31 3.56 12.42 12.77
C ARG A 31 2.90 12.93 11.51
N GLU A 32 3.13 14.19 11.17
CA GLU A 32 2.57 14.82 9.96
C GLU A 32 2.92 14.05 8.66
N ASN A 33 4.13 13.48 8.62
CA ASN A 33 4.61 12.69 7.49
C ASN A 33 4.45 11.17 7.69
N GLN A 34 3.69 10.71 8.69
CA GLN A 34 3.51 9.30 9.00
C GLN A 34 2.04 8.91 9.04
N THR A 35 1.73 7.76 8.49
CA THR A 35 0.39 7.16 8.53
C THR A 35 0.50 5.67 8.85
N LEU A 36 -0.15 5.24 9.92
CA LEU A 36 -0.29 3.83 10.29
C LEU A 36 -1.59 3.29 9.68
N VAL A 37 -1.46 2.26 8.84
CA VAL A 37 -2.56 1.72 8.05
C VAL A 37 -2.72 0.24 8.32
N TYR A 38 -3.97 -0.18 8.53
CA TYR A 38 -4.38 -1.57 8.52
C TYR A 38 -4.94 -1.92 7.14
N VAL A 39 -4.48 -3.02 6.57
CA VAL A 39 -4.96 -3.57 5.30
C VAL A 39 -5.27 -5.04 5.47
N ALA A 40 -6.44 -5.46 4.98
CA ALA A 40 -6.78 -6.87 4.81
C ALA A 40 -7.03 -7.15 3.33
N THR A 41 -6.49 -8.26 2.85
CA THR A 41 -6.68 -8.71 1.46
C THR A 41 -7.80 -9.73 1.39
N ASP A 42 -8.53 -9.70 0.28
CA ASP A 42 -9.51 -10.72 -0.02
C ASP A 42 -8.86 -12.10 -0.21
N ARG A 43 -9.67 -13.14 -0.05
CA ARG A 43 -9.20 -14.52 -0.21
C ARG A 43 -8.60 -14.71 -1.60
N ALA A 44 -7.33 -15.07 -1.65
CA ALA A 44 -6.68 -15.60 -2.84
C ALA A 44 -6.44 -17.09 -2.63
N TRP A 45 -7.44 -17.93 -2.99
CA TRP A 45 -7.21 -19.38 -2.98
C TRP A 45 -5.95 -19.72 -3.79
N PRO A 46 -5.05 -20.61 -3.32
CA PRO A 46 -5.20 -21.53 -2.17
C PRO A 46 -4.74 -20.96 -0.81
N MET A 47 -4.50 -19.69 -0.70
CA MET A 47 -3.96 -19.07 0.52
C MET A 47 -5.06 -18.59 1.46
N SER A 48 -4.78 -18.61 2.75
CA SER A 48 -5.60 -17.93 3.75
C SER A 48 -5.59 -16.41 3.51
N PRO A 49 -6.69 -15.70 3.82
CA PRO A 49 -6.70 -14.23 3.80
C PRO A 49 -5.59 -13.71 4.70
N ARG A 50 -4.99 -12.59 4.30
CA ARG A 50 -3.91 -11.95 5.07
C ARG A 50 -4.30 -10.55 5.47
N ASP A 51 -3.79 -10.14 6.63
CA ASP A 51 -3.82 -8.75 7.05
C ASP A 51 -2.42 -8.22 7.36
N SER A 52 -2.28 -6.92 7.30
CA SER A 52 -1.04 -6.23 7.65
C SER A 52 -1.33 -4.92 8.37
N VAL A 53 -0.39 -4.53 9.24
CA VAL A 53 -0.31 -3.18 9.78
C VAL A 53 1.00 -2.59 9.32
N THR A 54 0.94 -1.47 8.62
CA THR A 54 2.10 -0.85 7.99
C THR A 54 2.18 0.62 8.36
N LEU A 55 3.35 1.04 8.82
CA LEU A 55 3.69 2.45 8.98
C LEU A 55 4.27 2.96 7.66
N PHE A 56 3.62 3.93 7.07
CA PHE A 56 4.11 4.70 5.94
C PHE A 56 4.80 5.96 6.46
N THR A 57 5.99 6.25 5.95
CA THR A 57 6.74 7.48 6.26
C THR A 57 7.13 8.18 4.98
N ARG A 58 6.60 9.39 4.78
CA ARG A 58 6.95 10.22 3.61
C ARG A 58 8.20 11.05 3.89
N HIS A 59 9.14 10.99 2.95
CA HIS A 59 10.30 11.87 2.91
C HIS A 59 10.17 12.86 1.76
N GLN A 60 10.30 14.14 2.08
CA GLN A 60 10.29 15.23 1.13
C GLN A 60 11.62 15.31 0.39
N GLY A 61 11.60 15.72 -0.86
CA GLY A 61 12.79 16.01 -1.65
C GLY A 61 12.65 15.52 -3.10
N PRO A 62 13.64 15.78 -3.97
CA PRO A 62 13.87 15.02 -5.17
C PRO A 62 14.93 13.92 -4.93
N PRO A 63 14.59 12.60 -4.95
CA PRO A 63 13.24 12.05 -5.13
C PRO A 63 12.37 12.13 -3.88
N ILE A 64 11.04 12.12 -4.06
CA ILE A 64 10.11 11.86 -2.97
C ILE A 64 10.12 10.35 -2.70
N THR A 65 10.23 9.96 -1.42
CA THR A 65 10.09 8.54 -1.04
C THR A 65 8.96 8.35 -0.04
N LEU A 66 8.30 7.20 -0.13
CA LEU A 66 7.29 6.74 0.80
C LEU A 66 7.74 5.37 1.32
N ASP A 67 8.37 5.37 2.49
CA ASP A 67 8.85 4.15 3.13
C ASP A 67 7.70 3.39 3.79
N MET A 68 7.78 2.07 3.75
CA MET A 68 6.80 1.15 4.33
C MET A 68 7.51 0.23 5.32
N GLU A 69 6.98 0.12 6.53
CA GLU A 69 7.51 -0.78 7.55
C GLU A 69 6.38 -1.42 8.34
N SER A 70 6.38 -2.75 8.45
CA SER A 70 5.36 -3.47 9.20
C SER A 70 5.42 -3.15 10.70
N ARG A 71 4.22 -3.09 11.30
CA ARG A 71 3.97 -2.94 12.75
C ARG A 71 2.96 -4.00 13.20
N PRO A 72 3.33 -5.30 13.11
CA PRO A 72 2.37 -6.40 13.28
C PRO A 72 1.68 -6.41 14.65
N ASN A 73 2.34 -5.89 15.67
CA ASN A 73 1.83 -5.86 17.05
C ASN A 73 1.10 -4.56 17.41
N ALA A 74 0.92 -3.63 16.47
CA ALA A 74 0.25 -2.35 16.76
C ALA A 74 -1.25 -2.50 17.06
N VAL A 75 -1.88 -3.55 16.56
CA VAL A 75 -3.26 -3.95 16.89
C VAL A 75 -3.34 -5.48 17.01
N PRO A 76 -4.31 -6.01 17.78
CA PRO A 76 -4.53 -7.44 17.89
C PRO A 76 -4.73 -8.11 16.53
N GLU A 77 -4.38 -9.39 16.43
CA GLU A 77 -4.66 -10.20 15.24
C GLU A 77 -6.16 -10.38 15.05
N MET A 78 -6.60 -10.33 13.81
CA MET A 78 -8.00 -10.54 13.47
C MET A 78 -8.27 -12.02 13.17
N ALA A 79 -9.29 -12.58 13.79
CA ALA A 79 -9.69 -13.96 13.55
C ALA A 79 -9.99 -14.20 12.06
N GLY A 80 -9.47 -15.30 11.53
CA GLY A 80 -9.64 -15.67 10.11
C GLY A 80 -8.62 -15.07 9.15
N TYR A 81 -7.70 -14.25 9.64
CA TYR A 81 -6.59 -13.68 8.86
C TYR A 81 -5.24 -14.17 9.37
N GLN A 82 -4.32 -14.36 8.43
CA GLN A 82 -2.91 -14.58 8.75
C GLN A 82 -2.21 -13.21 8.76
N ARG A 83 -1.76 -12.76 9.93
CA ARG A 83 -0.99 -11.53 10.07
C ARG A 83 0.35 -11.65 9.36
N ILE A 84 0.66 -10.70 8.48
CA ILE A 84 2.00 -10.57 7.87
C ILE A 84 2.98 -10.10 8.96
N PRO A 85 3.96 -10.95 9.37
CA PRO A 85 4.85 -10.64 10.47
C PRO A 85 5.91 -9.60 10.10
N PHE A 86 6.34 -9.59 8.85
CA PHE A 86 7.37 -8.68 8.37
C PHE A 86 7.09 -8.21 6.95
N SER A 87 7.18 -6.91 6.77
CA SER A 87 7.20 -6.24 5.47
C SER A 87 8.00 -4.95 5.58
N LYS A 88 8.90 -4.72 4.64
CA LYS A 88 9.66 -3.48 4.52
C LYS A 88 9.87 -3.15 3.05
N GLY A 89 9.74 -1.87 2.70
CA GLY A 89 9.90 -1.44 1.33
C GLY A 89 9.77 0.06 1.15
N SER A 90 9.75 0.49 -0.09
CA SER A 90 9.59 1.89 -0.44
C SER A 90 9.02 2.09 -1.84
N TRP A 91 8.31 3.19 -2.01
CA TRP A 91 8.00 3.82 -3.29
C TRP A 91 8.94 5.00 -3.47
N THR A 92 9.56 5.11 -4.63
CA THR A 92 10.40 6.26 -4.99
C THR A 92 9.84 6.94 -6.23
N LEU A 93 9.55 8.24 -6.13
CA LEU A 93 8.94 9.05 -7.19
C LEU A 93 9.95 10.06 -7.72
N ARG A 94 10.22 10.02 -9.02
CA ARG A 94 11.11 10.95 -9.72
C ARG A 94 10.39 11.61 -10.88
N THR A 95 10.63 12.90 -11.09
CA THR A 95 10.21 13.58 -12.30
C THR A 95 11.25 13.33 -13.39
N GLU A 96 10.81 12.81 -14.53
CA GLU A 96 11.63 12.64 -15.73
C GLU A 96 11.70 13.95 -16.54
N LEU A 97 12.69 14.06 -17.42
CA LEU A 97 12.84 15.23 -18.32
C LEU A 97 11.61 15.45 -19.22
N SER A 98 10.87 14.40 -19.53
CA SER A 98 9.60 14.44 -20.28
C SER A 98 8.43 15.03 -19.47
N GLY A 99 8.61 15.30 -18.18
CA GLY A 99 7.52 15.66 -17.26
C GLY A 99 6.76 14.45 -16.69
N ALA A 100 7.04 13.24 -17.17
CA ALA A 100 6.46 12.01 -16.62
C ALA A 100 6.96 11.72 -15.20
N THR A 101 6.21 10.91 -14.46
CA THR A 101 6.64 10.42 -13.15
C THR A 101 7.15 9.00 -13.27
N ARG A 102 8.42 8.80 -12.98
CA ARG A 102 8.99 7.48 -12.78
C ARG A 102 8.68 7.01 -11.36
N VAL A 103 8.20 5.78 -11.26
CA VAL A 103 7.88 5.13 -9.99
C VAL A 103 8.74 3.88 -9.86
N ASP A 104 9.58 3.83 -8.84
CA ASP A 104 10.33 2.64 -8.46
C ASP A 104 9.68 2.06 -7.19
N TYR A 105 9.44 0.76 -7.16
CA TYR A 105 8.86 0.03 -6.04
C TYR A 105 9.80 -1.07 -5.59
N LEU A 106 10.09 -1.08 -4.31
CA LEU A 106 10.89 -2.12 -3.66
C LEU A 106 10.12 -2.64 -2.44
N GLN A 107 10.02 -3.96 -2.30
CA GLN A 107 9.42 -4.56 -1.12
C GLN A 107 10.04 -5.92 -0.80
N ARG A 108 10.27 -6.16 0.49
CA ARG A 108 10.53 -7.50 1.05
C ARG A 108 9.39 -7.83 2.00
N VAL A 109 8.79 -9.00 1.82
CA VAL A 109 7.69 -9.50 2.63
C VAL A 109 7.99 -10.90 3.11
N GLU A 110 7.73 -11.17 4.39
CA GLU A 110 7.62 -12.51 4.94
C GLU A 110 6.14 -12.76 5.19
N PRO A 111 5.48 -13.58 4.35
CA PRO A 111 4.01 -13.66 4.35
C PRO A 111 3.43 -14.37 5.57
N GLY A 112 4.29 -15.01 6.39
CA GLY A 112 3.87 -15.83 7.54
C GLY A 112 3.19 -17.14 7.13
N GLY A 113 2.98 -18.01 8.12
CA GLY A 113 2.41 -19.34 7.89
C GLY A 113 3.39 -20.31 7.25
N GLN A 114 2.88 -21.50 6.88
CA GLN A 114 3.67 -22.54 6.21
C GLN A 114 3.61 -22.35 4.68
N MET A 115 4.54 -21.58 4.15
CA MET A 115 4.64 -21.37 2.71
C MET A 115 6.08 -21.65 2.23
N PRO A 116 6.27 -22.51 1.22
CA PRO A 116 7.59 -22.72 0.63
C PRO A 116 8.17 -21.42 0.08
N GLN A 117 9.47 -21.18 0.29
CA GLN A 117 10.15 -19.93 -0.10
C GLN A 117 10.00 -19.64 -1.61
N TRP A 118 10.19 -20.65 -2.45
CA TRP A 118 10.05 -20.50 -3.91
C TRP A 118 8.66 -20.01 -4.34
N TRP A 119 7.62 -20.38 -3.59
CA TRP A 119 6.26 -19.93 -3.88
C TRP A 119 6.04 -18.50 -3.40
N SER A 120 6.54 -18.18 -2.21
CA SER A 120 6.54 -16.83 -1.67
C SER A 120 7.22 -15.84 -2.62
N ASP A 121 8.41 -16.19 -3.14
CA ASP A 121 9.17 -15.36 -4.08
C ASP A 121 8.39 -15.11 -5.38
N ARG A 122 7.81 -16.17 -5.94
CA ARG A 122 7.01 -16.07 -7.17
C ARG A 122 5.77 -15.20 -6.99
N LEU A 123 5.06 -15.36 -5.88
CA LEU A 123 3.89 -14.55 -5.56
C LEU A 123 4.27 -13.07 -5.37
N GLY A 124 5.40 -12.80 -4.73
CA GLY A 124 5.92 -11.45 -4.54
C GLY A 124 6.17 -10.73 -5.86
N ILE A 125 6.84 -11.40 -6.80
CA ILE A 125 7.10 -10.84 -8.14
C ILE A 125 5.80 -10.58 -8.90
N THR A 126 4.87 -11.54 -8.90
CA THR A 126 3.57 -11.41 -9.57
C THR A 126 2.77 -10.26 -8.96
N HIS A 127 2.73 -10.18 -7.63
CA HIS A 127 2.01 -9.11 -6.93
C HIS A 127 2.60 -7.73 -7.22
N ALA A 128 3.92 -7.59 -7.24
CA ALA A 128 4.58 -6.32 -7.57
C ALA A 128 4.24 -5.86 -9.01
N ALA A 129 4.25 -6.79 -9.97
CA ALA A 129 3.90 -6.49 -11.36
C ALA A 129 2.42 -6.09 -11.50
N GLU A 130 1.50 -6.80 -10.85
CA GLU A 130 0.07 -6.46 -10.82
C GLU A 130 -0.15 -5.07 -10.20
N LEU A 131 0.52 -4.78 -9.09
CA LEU A 131 0.42 -3.52 -8.36
C LEU A 131 0.89 -2.34 -9.21
N LEU A 132 2.08 -2.45 -9.84
CA LEU A 132 2.61 -1.40 -10.71
C LEU A 132 1.74 -1.17 -11.94
N SER A 133 1.23 -2.24 -12.58
CA SER A 133 0.33 -2.13 -13.73
C SER A 133 -0.98 -1.46 -13.34
N ALA A 134 -1.56 -1.83 -12.19
CA ALA A 134 -2.78 -1.22 -11.69
C ALA A 134 -2.59 0.27 -11.36
N LEU A 135 -1.47 0.65 -10.72
CA LEU A 135 -1.12 2.03 -10.46
C LEU A 135 -0.97 2.83 -11.75
N GLN A 136 -0.25 2.29 -12.74
CA GLN A 136 -0.03 2.96 -14.02
C GLN A 136 -1.35 3.22 -14.76
N ASN A 137 -2.22 2.23 -14.82
CA ASN A 137 -3.54 2.34 -15.47
C ASN A 137 -4.43 3.37 -14.74
N TYR A 138 -4.43 3.35 -13.42
CA TYR A 138 -5.25 4.26 -12.63
C TYR A 138 -4.72 5.70 -12.67
N ALA A 139 -3.43 5.91 -12.45
CA ALA A 139 -2.81 7.24 -12.44
C ALA A 139 -2.74 7.90 -13.83
N GLY A 140 -2.71 7.08 -14.90
CA GLY A 140 -2.78 7.55 -16.29
C GLY A 140 -4.19 7.82 -16.80
N GLY A 141 -5.23 7.40 -16.06
CA GLY A 141 -6.63 7.63 -16.41
C GLY A 141 -7.13 9.00 -15.94
N THR A 142 -8.27 9.42 -16.49
CA THR A 142 -8.92 10.71 -16.17
C THR A 142 -9.70 10.68 -14.84
N ASP A 143 -9.81 9.54 -14.18
CA ASP A 143 -10.72 9.30 -13.03
C ASP A 143 -10.11 9.60 -11.64
N THR A 144 -8.95 10.24 -11.62
CA THR A 144 -8.28 10.61 -10.36
C THR A 144 -8.91 11.83 -9.67
N SER A 145 -9.78 12.57 -10.35
CA SER A 145 -10.36 13.80 -9.84
C SER A 145 -11.52 13.61 -8.85
N SER A 146 -12.10 12.40 -8.78
CA SER A 146 -13.35 12.15 -8.04
C SER A 146 -13.20 11.79 -6.54
N CYS A 147 -11.97 11.81 -6.00
CA CYS A 147 -11.71 11.56 -4.58
C CYS A 147 -11.70 12.82 -3.68
N SER A 148 -11.95 13.99 -4.22
CA SER A 148 -11.88 15.26 -3.47
C SER A 148 -13.00 15.48 -2.44
N GLY A 149 -14.00 14.57 -2.36
CA GLY A 149 -15.19 14.72 -1.51
C GLY A 149 -15.11 14.13 -0.11
N ASP A 150 -14.21 13.19 0.18
CA ASP A 150 -14.26 12.39 1.43
C ASP A 150 -13.40 12.91 2.60
N ARG A 151 -12.86 14.11 2.51
CA ARG A 151 -11.98 14.66 3.55
C ARG A 151 -12.67 15.08 4.85
N HIS A 152 -14.00 14.90 5.00
CA HIS A 152 -14.76 15.49 6.11
C HIS A 152 -15.54 14.52 7.00
N ASN A 153 -15.31 13.19 6.94
CA ASN A 153 -16.05 12.28 7.82
C ASN A 153 -15.17 11.21 8.50
N SER A 154 -14.10 11.64 9.18
CA SER A 154 -13.34 10.81 10.13
C SER A 154 -13.34 11.48 11.50
N SER A 155 -14.52 11.82 12.01
CA SER A 155 -14.70 12.18 13.42
C SER A 155 -15.36 10.99 14.11
N VAL A 156 -14.57 10.29 14.87
CA VAL A 156 -14.85 9.58 16.15
C VAL A 156 -16.30 9.09 16.38
N GLN A 157 -16.46 7.79 16.38
CA GLN A 157 -17.19 7.08 17.45
C GLN A 157 -16.51 5.73 17.69
#